data_f8d5f60c2dc9bde5eaf6dde61dcb4a97
#
_entry.id   f8d5f60c2dc9bde5eaf6dde61dcb4a97
#
_cell.length_a   1.000
_cell.length_b   1.000
_cell.length_c   1.000
_cell.angle_alpha   90.00
_cell.angle_beta   90.00
_cell.angle_gamma   90.00
#
_symmetry.space_group_name_H-M   'P 1'
#
loop_
_entity.id
_entity.type
_entity.pdbx_description
1 polymer ?
#
loop_
_entity_poly.entity_id
_entity_poly.type
_entity_poly.pdbx_seq_one_letter_code
_entity_poly.pdbx_strand_id
1 'polypeptide(L)'
;IRTPKKTLKNVLGGAATFASIAASHFTKTGLIAVIGNDFPKNGYDIFSKYSININNIETKSGPTFRWSGKYHENGDDRDTLFTELGVFEHFKPIIDEKDSTISWSFLANIHPALQTMVLKQCTNNPYVITDTMNLWINTTAKELRSLINETNILLINESELVGLTKTNDIITAAHKVLSMGPEKIIVKLGSKGARCFSKDEEISIGVYPVSKVIDPTGAGDVFGGGFVSGMAEGLSVYDSMRRGTALASFCIEDFGVSRLLNIRQEELEERINSIR
;
A
#
# COMPACT_ATOMS: atom_id res chain seq x y z
N ILE A 1 9.75 7.56 -13.57
CA ILE A 1 8.66 6.70 -14.08
C ILE A 1 8.50 6.95 -15.56
N ARG A 2 8.41 5.88 -16.36
CA ARG A 2 8.13 5.91 -17.78
C ARG A 2 6.82 5.18 -18.05
N THR A 3 5.89 5.85 -18.68
CA THR A 3 4.67 5.25 -19.22
C THR A 3 4.68 5.37 -20.75
N PRO A 4 3.82 4.66 -21.49
CA PRO A 4 3.75 4.82 -22.95
C PRO A 4 3.50 6.26 -23.41
N LYS A 5 2.94 7.10 -22.53
CA LYS A 5 2.53 8.46 -22.84
C LYS A 5 3.53 9.53 -22.43
N LYS A 6 4.29 9.31 -21.34
CA LYS A 6 5.16 10.34 -20.77
C LYS A 6 6.25 9.74 -19.88
N THR A 7 7.35 10.45 -19.76
CA THR A 7 8.39 10.15 -18.77
C THR A 7 8.50 11.30 -17.78
N LEU A 8 8.44 11.01 -16.49
CA LEU A 8 8.72 11.95 -15.42
C LEU A 8 9.87 11.46 -14.54
N LYS A 9 10.69 12.40 -14.09
CA LYS A 9 11.80 12.16 -13.15
C LYS A 9 11.50 12.84 -11.82
N ASN A 10 12.08 12.33 -10.75
CA ASN A 10 12.01 12.91 -9.40
C ASN A 10 10.55 13.15 -8.93
N VAL A 11 9.69 12.18 -9.18
CA VAL A 11 8.30 12.19 -8.69
C VAL A 11 8.31 11.68 -7.26
N LEU A 12 7.62 12.39 -6.35
CA LEU A 12 7.42 11.91 -4.99
C LEU A 12 6.58 10.63 -5.02
N GLY A 13 7.06 9.62 -4.31
CA GLY A 13 6.45 8.30 -4.26
C GLY A 13 6.93 7.52 -3.03
N GLY A 14 6.86 6.20 -3.13
CA GLY A 14 7.15 5.26 -2.05
C GLY A 14 5.88 4.81 -1.34
N ALA A 15 5.84 3.52 -0.97
CA ALA A 15 4.66 2.88 -0.41
C ALA A 15 4.07 3.63 0.80
N ALA A 16 4.94 4.04 1.75
CA ALA A 16 4.52 4.80 2.92
C ALA A 16 3.91 6.17 2.56
N THR A 17 4.46 6.87 1.56
CA THR A 17 3.93 8.17 1.11
C THR A 17 2.54 8.02 0.49
N PHE A 18 2.38 7.09 -0.44
CA PHE A 18 1.08 6.83 -1.08
C PHE A 18 0.01 6.42 -0.07
N ALA A 19 0.33 5.44 0.77
CA ALA A 19 -0.60 4.91 1.75
C ALA A 19 -0.98 5.95 2.81
N SER A 20 -0.02 6.72 3.33
CA SER A 20 -0.29 7.72 4.37
C SER A 20 -1.12 8.88 3.85
N ILE A 21 -0.88 9.37 2.63
CA ILE A 21 -1.72 10.41 2.01
C ILE A 21 -3.14 9.87 1.81
N ALA A 22 -3.30 8.66 1.29
CA ALA A 22 -4.62 8.06 1.10
C ALA A 22 -5.39 7.92 2.43
N ALA A 23 -4.75 7.42 3.48
CA ALA A 23 -5.36 7.24 4.79
C ALA A 23 -5.71 8.59 5.46
N SER A 24 -4.87 9.60 5.29
CA SER A 24 -5.02 10.90 5.94
C SER A 24 -6.24 11.72 5.47
N HIS A 25 -6.86 11.35 4.35
CA HIS A 25 -8.16 11.92 3.96
C HIS A 25 -9.28 11.60 4.95
N PHE A 26 -9.12 10.58 5.80
CA PHE A 26 -10.18 10.06 6.65
C PHE A 26 -9.77 9.92 8.12
N THR A 27 -8.51 9.57 8.41
CA THR A 27 -8.10 9.28 9.77
C THR A 27 -6.73 9.87 10.10
N LYS A 28 -6.45 10.03 11.40
CA LYS A 28 -5.11 10.43 11.87
C LYS A 28 -4.11 9.35 11.49
N THR A 29 -3.08 9.76 10.78
CA THR A 29 -2.10 8.86 10.20
C THR A 29 -0.69 9.24 10.61
N GLY A 30 0.11 8.28 11.02
CA GLY A 30 1.54 8.41 11.17
C GLY A 30 2.28 7.50 10.19
N LEU A 31 3.50 7.83 9.86
CA LEU A 31 4.32 7.00 9.00
C LEU A 31 5.72 6.76 9.59
N ILE A 32 6.23 5.54 9.33
CA ILE A 32 7.56 5.11 9.74
C ILE A 32 8.38 4.95 8.47
N ALA A 33 9.47 5.68 8.35
CA ALA A 33 10.29 5.66 7.14
C ALA A 33 11.73 6.12 7.42
N VAL A 34 12.60 5.96 6.41
CA VAL A 34 13.91 6.59 6.35
C VAL A 34 14.04 7.39 5.07
N ILE A 35 14.60 8.58 5.18
CA ILE A 35 14.88 9.47 4.05
C ILE A 35 16.31 9.97 4.13
N GLY A 36 16.87 10.32 2.97
CA GLY A 36 18.16 10.99 2.87
C GLY A 36 18.03 12.50 3.04
N ASN A 37 19.18 13.16 3.13
CA ASN A 37 19.26 14.62 3.18
C ASN A 37 18.92 15.30 1.83
N ASP A 38 18.70 14.52 0.78
CA ASP A 38 18.22 14.96 -0.53
C ASP A 38 16.67 14.87 -0.67
N PHE A 39 15.96 14.48 0.40
CA PHE A 39 14.50 14.40 0.34
C PHE A 39 13.90 15.79 0.10
N PRO A 40 12.98 15.93 -0.87
CA PRO A 40 12.52 17.23 -1.31
C PRO A 40 11.66 17.94 -0.26
N LYS A 41 11.86 19.26 -0.09
CA LYS A 41 11.10 20.07 0.87
C LYS A 41 9.59 19.97 0.66
N ASN A 42 9.12 19.93 -0.57
CA ASN A 42 7.70 19.79 -0.86
C ASN A 42 7.09 18.47 -0.34
N GLY A 43 7.90 17.42 -0.10
CA GLY A 43 7.44 16.21 0.56
C GLY A 43 7.01 16.48 2.02
N TYR A 44 7.83 17.24 2.76
CA TYR A 44 7.47 17.67 4.12
C TYR A 44 6.26 18.60 4.13
N ASP A 45 6.18 19.52 3.17
CA ASP A 45 5.04 20.44 3.05
C ASP A 45 3.72 19.66 2.82
N ILE A 46 3.77 18.57 2.04
CA ILE A 46 2.64 17.68 1.82
C ILE A 46 2.27 16.96 3.12
N PHE A 47 3.22 16.35 3.82
CA PHE A 47 2.93 15.66 5.08
C PHE A 47 2.31 16.62 6.11
N SER A 48 2.83 17.83 6.22
CA SER A 48 2.27 18.88 7.08
C SER A 48 0.85 19.26 6.68
N LYS A 49 0.60 19.51 5.38
CA LYS A 49 -0.74 19.85 4.86
C LYS A 49 -1.79 18.80 5.20
N TYR A 50 -1.42 17.54 5.18
CA TYR A 50 -2.32 16.41 5.47
C TYR A 50 -2.25 15.96 6.93
N SER A 51 -1.59 16.73 7.81
CA SER A 51 -1.44 16.44 9.24
C SER A 51 -0.91 15.02 9.52
N ILE A 52 -0.06 14.51 8.64
CA ILE A 52 0.56 13.20 8.80
C ILE A 52 1.65 13.30 9.87
N ASN A 53 1.59 12.46 10.90
CA ASN A 53 2.64 12.38 11.92
C ASN A 53 3.91 11.78 11.31
N ILE A 54 5.00 12.56 11.35
CA ILE A 54 6.30 12.20 10.79
C ILE A 54 7.39 11.99 11.86
N ASN A 55 7.00 11.86 13.13
CA ASN A 55 7.95 11.69 14.24
C ASN A 55 8.86 10.47 14.06
N ASN A 56 8.37 9.44 13.36
CA ASN A 56 9.09 8.20 13.09
C ASN A 56 9.74 8.18 11.69
N ILE A 57 9.98 9.34 11.09
CA ILE A 57 10.84 9.47 9.91
C ILE A 57 12.28 9.72 10.37
N GLU A 58 13.15 8.77 10.07
CA GLU A 58 14.59 8.94 10.29
C GLU A 58 15.22 9.65 9.08
N THR A 59 15.96 10.74 9.33
CA THR A 59 16.76 11.40 8.28
C THR A 59 18.23 11.00 8.42
N LYS A 60 18.81 10.43 7.38
CA LYS A 60 20.23 9.99 7.34
C LYS A 60 21.02 10.76 6.29
N SER A 61 22.32 10.82 6.50
CA SER A 61 23.27 11.32 5.49
C SER A 61 23.35 10.33 4.32
N GLY A 62 23.06 10.79 3.12
CA GLY A 62 23.05 9.99 1.90
C GLY A 62 21.79 10.19 1.07
N PRO A 63 21.67 9.53 -0.09
CA PRO A 63 20.52 9.66 -0.96
C PRO A 63 19.30 8.90 -0.42
N THR A 64 18.13 9.47 -0.61
CA THR A 64 16.84 8.79 -0.42
C THR A 64 16.70 7.63 -1.40
N PHE A 65 15.98 6.58 -1.01
CA PHE A 65 15.59 5.48 -1.89
C PHE A 65 14.99 5.99 -3.21
N ARG A 66 15.41 5.41 -4.31
CA ARG A 66 14.91 5.72 -5.65
C ARG A 66 14.59 4.44 -6.42
N TRP A 67 13.44 4.43 -7.05
CA TRP A 67 13.03 3.39 -7.97
C TRP A 67 12.63 3.99 -9.32
N SER A 68 12.97 3.31 -10.40
CA SER A 68 12.54 3.68 -11.74
C SER A 68 11.96 2.48 -12.46
N GLY A 69 10.76 2.65 -13.00
CA GLY A 69 10.08 1.62 -13.78
C GLY A 69 9.58 2.15 -15.12
N LYS A 70 9.39 1.21 -16.06
CA LYS A 70 8.76 1.42 -17.35
C LYS A 70 7.53 0.55 -17.44
N TYR A 71 6.36 1.17 -17.55
CA TYR A 71 5.08 0.48 -17.75
C TYR A 71 4.85 0.14 -19.22
N HIS A 72 4.25 -1.02 -19.45
CA HIS A 72 3.80 -1.46 -20.75
C HIS A 72 2.41 -0.86 -21.11
N GLU A 73 1.97 -1.10 -22.34
CA GLU A 73 0.70 -0.50 -22.83
C GLU A 73 -0.54 -1.02 -22.09
N ASN A 74 -0.49 -2.24 -21.56
CA ASN A 74 -1.58 -2.81 -20.75
C ASN A 74 -1.76 -2.14 -19.37
N GLY A 75 -0.77 -1.35 -18.91
CA GLY A 75 -0.81 -0.64 -17.63
C GLY A 75 -0.56 -1.51 -16.40
N ASP A 76 -0.62 -2.82 -16.50
CA ASP A 76 -0.45 -3.76 -15.38
C ASP A 76 1.01 -4.25 -15.27
N ASP A 77 1.66 -4.50 -16.40
CA ASP A 77 3.04 -4.98 -16.46
C ASP A 77 4.05 -3.83 -16.48
N ARG A 78 5.15 -4.03 -15.78
CA ARG A 78 6.26 -3.06 -15.72
C ARG A 78 7.62 -3.74 -15.65
N ASP A 79 8.61 -3.09 -16.22
CA ASP A 79 10.02 -3.40 -16.06
C ASP A 79 10.63 -2.47 -15.01
N THR A 80 11.38 -3.01 -14.05
CA THR A 80 12.24 -2.20 -13.19
C THR A 80 13.51 -1.82 -13.96
N LEU A 81 13.75 -0.52 -14.13
CA LEU A 81 14.93 -0.02 -14.81
C LEU A 81 16.12 0.09 -13.86
N PHE A 82 15.89 0.56 -12.65
CA PHE A 82 16.89 0.57 -11.57
C PHE A 82 16.20 0.70 -10.21
N THR A 83 16.94 0.29 -9.17
CA THR A 83 16.63 0.50 -7.76
C THR A 83 17.88 0.98 -7.06
N GLU A 84 17.83 2.14 -6.46
CA GLU A 84 18.88 2.70 -5.62
C GLU A 84 18.40 2.72 -4.18
N LEU A 85 18.97 1.86 -3.34
CA LEU A 85 18.52 1.72 -1.94
C LEU A 85 18.84 2.97 -1.12
N GLY A 86 20.00 3.59 -1.35
CA GLY A 86 20.42 4.76 -0.58
C GLY A 86 20.42 4.47 0.92
N VAL A 87 19.92 5.42 1.71
CA VAL A 87 19.84 5.26 3.18
C VAL A 87 18.91 4.13 3.62
N PHE A 88 18.03 3.64 2.75
CA PHE A 88 17.13 2.52 3.04
C PHE A 88 17.88 1.18 3.19
N GLU A 89 19.08 1.03 2.61
CA GLU A 89 19.86 -0.21 2.67
C GLU A 89 20.14 -0.67 4.11
N HIS A 90 20.30 0.29 5.01
CA HIS A 90 20.61 0.05 6.41
C HIS A 90 19.46 0.50 7.35
N PHE A 91 18.27 0.62 6.81
CA PHE A 91 17.11 1.03 7.58
C PHE A 91 16.75 0.00 8.65
N LYS A 92 16.58 0.48 9.86
CA LYS A 92 16.02 -0.27 10.98
C LYS A 92 14.90 0.58 11.57
N PRO A 93 13.63 0.22 11.35
CA PRO A 93 12.52 1.01 11.83
C PRO A 93 12.55 1.12 13.35
N ILE A 94 12.38 2.36 13.84
CA ILE A 94 12.23 2.67 15.25
C ILE A 94 10.92 3.43 15.40
N ILE A 95 10.13 3.06 16.39
CA ILE A 95 8.86 3.72 16.74
C ILE A 95 9.09 4.49 18.02
N ASP A 96 8.74 5.79 18.04
CA ASP A 96 8.69 6.59 19.27
C ASP A 96 7.70 5.94 20.24
N GLU A 97 8.04 5.89 21.52
CA GLU A 97 7.21 5.28 22.56
C GLU A 97 5.77 5.82 22.56
N LYS A 98 5.59 7.10 22.26
CA LYS A 98 4.26 7.74 22.15
C LYS A 98 3.43 7.21 21.00
N ASP A 99 4.08 6.73 19.94
CA ASP A 99 3.45 6.19 18.74
C ASP A 99 3.39 4.65 18.74
N SER A 100 3.92 3.99 19.80
CA SER A 100 3.92 2.52 19.92
C SER A 100 2.55 1.94 20.25
N THR A 101 1.64 2.76 20.78
CA THR A 101 0.27 2.36 21.16
C THR A 101 -0.70 2.73 20.03
N ILE A 102 -0.78 1.89 19.01
CA ILE A 102 -1.65 2.05 17.85
C ILE A 102 -2.68 0.92 17.79
N SER A 103 -3.88 1.20 17.32
CA SER A 103 -4.92 0.18 17.14
C SER A 103 -4.85 -0.49 15.77
N TRP A 104 -4.31 0.19 14.77
CA TRP A 104 -4.23 -0.29 13.38
C TRP A 104 -2.83 -0.07 12.84
N SER A 105 -2.29 -1.09 12.18
CA SER A 105 -1.01 -1.02 11.49
C SER A 105 -1.16 -1.46 10.03
N PHE A 106 -0.76 -0.62 9.10
CA PHE A 106 -0.59 -1.00 7.70
C PHE A 106 0.89 -1.19 7.38
N LEU A 107 1.29 -2.43 7.26
CA LEU A 107 2.64 -2.81 6.86
C LEU A 107 2.72 -2.79 5.34
N ALA A 108 2.94 -1.58 4.80
CA ALA A 108 3.12 -1.37 3.38
C ALA A 108 4.34 -2.16 2.84
N ASN A 109 4.39 -2.32 1.53
CA ASN A 109 5.35 -3.19 0.86
C ASN A 109 6.81 -2.79 1.09
N ILE A 110 7.47 -3.49 2.01
CA ILE A 110 8.94 -3.48 2.24
C ILE A 110 9.41 -4.89 2.61
N HIS A 111 10.70 -5.05 2.90
CA HIS A 111 11.26 -6.34 3.33
C HIS A 111 10.52 -6.89 4.57
N PRO A 112 10.04 -8.17 4.57
CA PRO A 112 9.22 -8.72 5.66
C PRO A 112 9.87 -8.66 7.05
N ALA A 113 11.20 -8.77 7.14
CA ALA A 113 11.88 -8.62 8.43
C ALA A 113 11.74 -7.21 9.01
N LEU A 114 11.70 -6.15 8.18
CA LEU A 114 11.45 -4.77 8.64
C LEU A 114 10.01 -4.59 9.10
N GLN A 115 9.06 -5.17 8.38
CA GLN A 115 7.64 -5.20 8.77
C GLN A 115 7.46 -5.88 10.15
N THR A 116 8.11 -7.03 10.36
CA THR A 116 8.11 -7.73 11.66
C THR A 116 8.79 -6.90 12.76
N MET A 117 9.87 -6.16 12.44
CA MET A 117 10.51 -5.27 13.42
C MET A 117 9.59 -4.16 13.90
N VAL A 118 8.73 -3.62 13.03
CA VAL A 118 7.69 -2.64 13.40
C VAL A 118 6.70 -3.27 14.37
N LEU A 119 6.14 -4.44 14.06
CA LEU A 119 5.16 -5.11 14.91
C LEU A 119 5.68 -5.39 16.32
N LYS A 120 6.94 -5.82 16.43
CA LYS A 120 7.55 -6.10 17.74
C LYS A 120 7.72 -4.89 18.65
N GLN A 121 7.60 -3.68 18.13
CA GLN A 121 7.66 -2.43 18.88
C GLN A 121 6.28 -1.91 19.27
N CYS A 122 5.21 -2.45 18.68
CA CYS A 122 3.84 -2.10 19.06
C CYS A 122 3.47 -2.76 20.39
N THR A 123 2.92 -1.98 21.34
CA THR A 123 2.70 -2.41 22.73
C THR A 123 1.31 -2.96 23.00
N ASN A 124 0.33 -2.75 22.11
CA ASN A 124 -1.09 -3.08 22.32
C ASN A 124 -1.67 -4.05 21.28
N ASN A 125 -0.83 -4.82 20.59
CA ASN A 125 -1.25 -5.80 19.56
C ASN A 125 -2.23 -5.17 18.54
N PRO A 126 -1.78 -4.28 17.67
CA PRO A 126 -2.64 -3.62 16.70
C PRO A 126 -3.27 -4.63 15.74
N TYR A 127 -4.40 -4.28 15.15
CA TYR A 127 -4.94 -5.02 14.01
C TYR A 127 -4.05 -4.78 12.79
N VAL A 128 -3.48 -5.84 12.24
CA VAL A 128 -2.40 -5.80 11.26
C VAL A 128 -2.92 -6.06 9.86
N ILE A 129 -2.70 -5.11 8.97
CA ILE A 129 -2.92 -5.26 7.54
C ILE A 129 -1.55 -5.23 6.85
N THR A 130 -1.25 -6.23 6.02
CA THR A 130 0.07 -6.36 5.37
C THR A 130 -0.09 -6.37 3.86
N ASP A 131 0.77 -5.65 3.16
CA ASP A 131 0.98 -5.77 1.71
C ASP A 131 2.34 -6.41 1.42
N THR A 132 2.47 -7.04 0.25
CA THR A 132 3.68 -7.73 -0.17
C THR A 132 3.91 -7.54 -1.68
N MET A 133 4.98 -8.15 -2.21
CA MET A 133 5.24 -8.18 -3.64
C MET A 133 6.02 -9.43 -4.06
N ASN A 134 6.05 -9.69 -5.36
CA ASN A 134 6.75 -10.83 -5.97
C ASN A 134 8.22 -10.95 -5.53
N LEU A 135 8.92 -9.82 -5.30
CA LEU A 135 10.31 -9.85 -4.83
C LEU A 135 10.43 -10.66 -3.53
N TRP A 136 9.61 -10.35 -2.54
CA TRP A 136 9.68 -10.99 -1.22
C TRP A 136 9.16 -12.42 -1.26
N ILE A 137 8.16 -12.69 -2.07
CA ILE A 137 7.65 -14.05 -2.32
C ILE A 137 8.77 -14.96 -2.86
N ASN A 138 9.63 -14.42 -3.71
CA ASN A 138 10.69 -15.19 -4.37
C ASN A 138 12.02 -15.21 -3.59
N THR A 139 12.32 -14.19 -2.79
CA THR A 139 13.66 -14.03 -2.17
C THR A 139 13.67 -14.23 -0.66
N THR A 140 12.55 -13.98 0.03
CA THR A 140 12.43 -14.00 1.50
C THR A 140 11.18 -14.75 1.96
N ALA A 141 10.90 -15.87 1.31
CA ALA A 141 9.66 -16.63 1.51
C ALA A 141 9.44 -17.11 2.95
N LYS A 142 10.52 -17.38 3.70
CA LYS A 142 10.46 -17.84 5.10
C LYS A 142 10.01 -16.69 6.01
N GLU A 143 10.65 -15.53 5.89
CA GLU A 143 10.33 -14.32 6.65
C GLU A 143 8.91 -13.84 6.32
N LEU A 144 8.55 -13.84 5.03
CA LEU A 144 7.20 -13.48 4.59
C LEU A 144 6.14 -14.42 5.19
N ARG A 145 6.37 -15.72 5.20
CA ARG A 145 5.44 -16.69 5.79
C ARG A 145 5.27 -16.47 7.30
N SER A 146 6.35 -16.15 8.01
CA SER A 146 6.28 -15.81 9.44
C SER A 146 5.43 -14.57 9.68
N LEU A 147 5.62 -13.52 8.85
CA LEU A 147 4.85 -12.29 8.93
C LEU A 147 3.36 -12.51 8.59
N ILE A 148 3.06 -13.31 7.57
CA ILE A 148 1.68 -13.66 7.21
C ILE A 148 0.95 -14.29 8.38
N ASN A 149 1.61 -15.12 9.17
CA ASN A 149 1.01 -15.74 10.37
C ASN A 149 0.67 -14.73 11.49
N GLU A 150 1.31 -13.56 11.48
CA GLU A 150 1.05 -12.47 12.44
C GLU A 150 0.12 -11.39 11.86
N THR A 151 -0.38 -11.58 10.63
CA THR A 151 -1.21 -10.63 9.88
C THR A 151 -2.69 -10.98 10.03
N ASN A 152 -3.55 -9.98 10.30
CA ASN A 152 -5.00 -10.18 10.31
C ASN A 152 -5.59 -10.14 8.90
N ILE A 153 -5.15 -9.18 8.06
CA ILE A 153 -5.60 -9.09 6.66
C ILE A 153 -4.39 -8.98 5.74
N LEU A 154 -4.25 -9.90 4.80
CA LEU A 154 -3.24 -9.81 3.74
C LEU A 154 -3.84 -9.13 2.49
N LEU A 155 -3.18 -8.09 2.00
CA LEU A 155 -3.42 -7.51 0.69
C LEU A 155 -2.42 -8.11 -0.30
N ILE A 156 -2.90 -8.57 -1.45
CA ILE A 156 -2.05 -9.22 -2.46
C ILE A 156 -2.69 -9.03 -3.84
N ASN A 157 -1.91 -9.02 -4.92
CA ASN A 157 -2.49 -9.09 -6.25
C ASN A 157 -2.57 -10.54 -6.76
N GLU A 158 -3.28 -10.74 -7.88
CA GLU A 158 -3.51 -12.08 -8.46
C GLU A 158 -2.20 -12.81 -8.77
N SER A 159 -1.23 -12.14 -9.38
CA SER A 159 0.06 -12.75 -9.75
C SER A 159 0.91 -13.11 -8.53
N GLU A 160 0.88 -12.29 -7.50
CA GLU A 160 1.53 -12.53 -6.22
C GLU A 160 0.90 -13.70 -5.48
N LEU A 161 -0.44 -13.79 -5.49
CA LEU A 161 -1.19 -14.90 -4.89
C LEU A 161 -0.81 -16.23 -5.54
N VAL A 162 -0.78 -16.27 -6.87
CA VAL A 162 -0.32 -17.45 -7.64
C VAL A 162 1.14 -17.76 -7.30
N GLY A 163 2.00 -16.75 -7.26
CA GLY A 163 3.41 -16.90 -6.91
C GLY A 163 3.63 -17.49 -5.50
N LEU A 164 2.86 -17.04 -4.53
CA LEU A 164 2.94 -17.47 -3.12
C LEU A 164 2.42 -18.90 -2.92
N THR A 165 1.32 -19.26 -3.59
CA THR A 165 0.60 -20.52 -3.34
C THR A 165 0.88 -21.61 -4.36
N LYS A 166 1.48 -21.23 -5.50
CA LYS A 166 1.68 -22.11 -6.68
C LYS A 166 0.35 -22.71 -7.18
N THR A 167 -0.72 -21.91 -7.15
CA THR A 167 -2.08 -22.32 -7.48
C THR A 167 -2.74 -21.23 -8.32
N ASN A 168 -3.26 -21.57 -9.50
CA ASN A 168 -3.87 -20.63 -10.44
C ASN A 168 -5.33 -20.33 -10.11
N ASP A 169 -6.05 -21.24 -9.45
CA ASP A 169 -7.42 -21.00 -9.00
C ASP A 169 -7.41 -20.05 -7.79
N ILE A 170 -7.99 -18.86 -7.95
CA ILE A 170 -7.97 -17.79 -6.95
C ILE A 170 -8.61 -18.23 -5.64
N ILE A 171 -9.72 -18.98 -5.69
CA ILE A 171 -10.44 -19.43 -4.51
C ILE A 171 -9.57 -20.39 -3.70
N THR A 172 -9.07 -21.41 -4.35
CA THR A 172 -8.16 -22.40 -3.74
C THR A 172 -6.90 -21.73 -3.20
N ALA A 173 -6.32 -20.78 -3.94
CA ALA A 173 -5.15 -20.04 -3.52
C ALA A 173 -5.42 -19.17 -2.30
N ALA A 174 -6.56 -18.47 -2.25
CA ALA A 174 -6.96 -17.66 -1.11
C ALA A 174 -7.13 -18.52 0.16
N HIS A 175 -7.80 -19.67 0.06
CA HIS A 175 -7.94 -20.59 1.20
C HIS A 175 -6.61 -21.16 1.69
N LYS A 176 -5.63 -21.39 0.80
CA LYS A 176 -4.27 -21.74 1.22
C LYS A 176 -3.63 -20.64 2.05
N VAL A 177 -3.81 -19.38 1.67
CA VAL A 177 -3.26 -18.25 2.45
C VAL A 177 -4.00 -18.10 3.79
N LEU A 178 -5.32 -18.22 3.82
CA LEU A 178 -6.09 -18.21 5.07
C LEU A 178 -5.59 -19.28 6.05
N SER A 179 -5.18 -20.45 5.55
CA SER A 179 -4.59 -21.51 6.40
C SER A 179 -3.19 -21.17 6.95
N MET A 180 -2.56 -20.09 6.49
CA MET A 180 -1.26 -19.60 6.99
C MET A 180 -1.39 -18.65 8.17
N GLY A 181 -2.61 -18.17 8.51
CA GLY A 181 -2.83 -17.31 9.68
C GLY A 181 -3.84 -16.18 9.51
N PRO A 182 -3.89 -15.47 8.37
CA PRO A 182 -4.79 -14.32 8.21
C PRO A 182 -6.26 -14.70 8.38
N GLU A 183 -7.03 -13.79 8.99
CA GLU A 183 -8.49 -13.89 9.06
C GLU A 183 -9.13 -13.61 7.69
N LYS A 184 -8.51 -12.73 6.93
CA LYS A 184 -8.97 -12.33 5.59
C LYS A 184 -7.81 -12.13 4.62
N ILE A 185 -8.09 -12.35 3.36
CA ILE A 185 -7.20 -11.98 2.26
C ILE A 185 -7.97 -11.14 1.25
N ILE A 186 -7.39 -10.04 0.82
CA ILE A 186 -7.93 -9.21 -0.26
C ILE A 186 -7.04 -9.37 -1.47
N VAL A 187 -7.63 -9.92 -2.53
CA VAL A 187 -6.97 -10.12 -3.82
C VAL A 187 -7.31 -8.97 -4.74
N LYS A 188 -6.31 -8.15 -5.05
CA LYS A 188 -6.41 -7.01 -5.99
C LYS A 188 -6.34 -7.56 -7.42
N LEU A 189 -7.33 -7.27 -8.25
CA LEU A 189 -7.51 -7.80 -9.61
C LEU A 189 -7.32 -6.73 -10.70
N GLY A 190 -6.66 -5.61 -10.38
CA GLY A 190 -6.45 -4.50 -11.30
C GLY A 190 -7.77 -3.92 -11.79
N SER A 191 -7.96 -3.85 -13.11
CA SER A 191 -9.18 -3.33 -13.73
C SER A 191 -10.45 -4.15 -13.46
N LYS A 192 -10.33 -5.34 -12.86
CA LYS A 192 -11.47 -6.20 -12.49
C LYS A 192 -11.93 -5.96 -11.05
N GLY A 193 -11.32 -5.04 -10.31
CA GLY A 193 -11.67 -4.74 -8.93
C GLY A 193 -10.89 -5.54 -7.89
N ALA A 194 -11.56 -5.96 -6.83
CA ALA A 194 -10.94 -6.73 -5.74
C ALA A 194 -11.92 -7.73 -5.14
N ARG A 195 -11.37 -8.83 -4.60
CA ARG A 195 -12.13 -9.85 -3.88
C ARG A 195 -11.54 -10.05 -2.50
N CYS A 196 -12.39 -10.08 -1.49
CA CYS A 196 -12.04 -10.47 -0.14
C CYS A 196 -12.53 -11.90 0.12
N PHE A 197 -11.67 -12.71 0.69
CA PHE A 197 -12.01 -14.06 1.15
C PHE A 197 -11.76 -14.14 2.66
N SER A 198 -12.68 -14.75 3.35
CA SER A 198 -12.55 -15.20 4.74
C SER A 198 -12.94 -16.67 4.84
N LYS A 199 -13.00 -17.20 6.06
CA LYS A 199 -13.45 -18.58 6.29
C LYS A 199 -14.90 -18.78 5.85
N ASP A 200 -15.76 -17.77 6.10
CA ASP A 200 -17.20 -17.91 6.00
C ASP A 200 -17.84 -17.01 4.93
N GLU A 201 -17.07 -16.09 4.34
CA GLU A 201 -17.61 -15.07 3.45
C GLU A 201 -16.66 -14.75 2.29
N GLU A 202 -17.24 -14.48 1.14
CA GLU A 202 -16.60 -13.90 -0.01
C GLU A 202 -17.28 -12.59 -0.41
N ILE A 203 -16.49 -11.52 -0.59
CA ILE A 203 -16.97 -10.21 -1.01
C ILE A 203 -16.24 -9.84 -2.30
N SER A 204 -16.96 -9.33 -3.28
CA SER A 204 -16.38 -8.80 -4.52
C SER A 204 -16.83 -7.37 -4.74
N ILE A 205 -15.91 -6.53 -5.21
CA ILE A 205 -16.22 -5.17 -5.66
C ILE A 205 -15.62 -4.93 -7.05
N GLY A 206 -16.26 -4.07 -7.82
CA GLY A 206 -15.76 -3.57 -9.09
C GLY A 206 -14.75 -2.43 -8.92
N VAL A 207 -14.54 -1.66 -10.00
CA VAL A 207 -13.71 -0.46 -10.04
C VAL A 207 -14.54 0.77 -10.36
N TYR A 208 -13.99 1.95 -10.04
CA TYR A 208 -14.47 3.19 -10.65
C TYR A 208 -13.87 3.30 -12.06
N PRO A 209 -14.69 3.46 -13.11
CA PRO A 209 -14.18 3.57 -14.48
C PRO A 209 -13.50 4.94 -14.68
N VAL A 210 -12.19 4.91 -14.88
CA VAL A 210 -11.43 6.12 -15.23
C VAL A 210 -11.33 6.27 -16.74
N SER A 211 -11.40 7.49 -17.23
CA SER A 211 -11.31 7.77 -18.67
C SER A 211 -9.92 7.43 -19.23
N LYS A 212 -8.88 7.51 -18.41
CA LYS A 212 -7.49 7.30 -18.82
C LYS A 212 -6.59 6.97 -17.64
N VAL A 213 -5.87 5.86 -17.73
CA VAL A 213 -4.75 5.54 -16.85
C VAL A 213 -3.51 6.30 -17.33
N ILE A 214 -2.92 7.08 -16.43
CA ILE A 214 -1.68 7.85 -16.68
C ILE A 214 -0.47 7.15 -16.08
N ASP A 215 -0.53 6.86 -14.76
CA ASP A 215 0.55 6.20 -14.01
C ASP A 215 -0.06 5.29 -12.94
N PRO A 216 0.04 3.96 -13.06
CA PRO A 216 -0.51 3.03 -12.06
C PRO A 216 0.39 2.85 -10.82
N THR A 217 1.54 3.57 -10.76
CA THR A 217 2.46 3.48 -9.62
C THR A 217 1.78 3.91 -8.33
N GLY A 218 1.86 3.07 -7.31
CA GLY A 218 1.31 3.36 -5.98
C GLY A 218 -0.18 3.06 -5.83
N ALA A 219 -0.89 2.63 -6.89
CA ALA A 219 -2.32 2.31 -6.79
C ALA A 219 -2.63 1.25 -5.71
N GLY A 220 -1.78 0.23 -5.57
CA GLY A 220 -1.89 -0.78 -4.53
C GLY A 220 -1.68 -0.21 -3.13
N ASP A 221 -0.69 0.66 -2.95
CA ASP A 221 -0.40 1.34 -1.68
C ASP A 221 -1.54 2.27 -1.29
N VAL A 222 -2.08 3.01 -2.26
CA VAL A 222 -3.24 3.90 -2.08
C VAL A 222 -4.50 3.11 -1.71
N PHE A 223 -4.74 1.99 -2.39
CA PHE A 223 -5.81 1.07 -2.02
C PHE A 223 -5.65 0.63 -0.56
N GLY A 224 -4.45 0.19 -0.16
CA GLY A 224 -4.15 -0.23 1.21
C GLY A 224 -4.39 0.88 2.23
N GLY A 225 -3.93 2.10 1.96
CA GLY A 225 -4.15 3.27 2.82
C GLY A 225 -5.62 3.62 2.98
N GLY A 226 -6.37 3.63 1.87
CA GLY A 226 -7.82 3.85 1.90
C GLY A 226 -8.58 2.75 2.62
N PHE A 227 -8.22 1.49 2.38
CA PHE A 227 -8.80 0.34 3.04
C PHE A 227 -8.58 0.37 4.56
N VAL A 228 -7.33 0.53 5.01
CA VAL A 228 -7.05 0.58 6.47
C VAL A 228 -7.75 1.74 7.15
N SER A 229 -7.88 2.90 6.49
CA SER A 229 -8.61 4.04 7.05
C SER A 229 -10.09 3.71 7.27
N GLY A 230 -10.73 2.98 6.37
CA GLY A 230 -12.09 2.52 6.52
C GLY A 230 -12.26 1.56 7.68
N MET A 231 -11.38 0.56 7.76
CA MET A 231 -11.36 -0.39 8.88
C MET A 231 -11.14 0.32 10.23
N ALA A 232 -10.24 1.29 10.28
CA ALA A 232 -9.94 2.05 11.49
C ALA A 232 -11.11 2.94 11.96
N GLU A 233 -11.96 3.39 11.04
CA GLU A 233 -13.22 4.10 11.35
C GLU A 233 -14.39 3.17 11.65
N GLY A 234 -14.20 1.84 11.59
CA GLY A 234 -15.24 0.85 11.87
C GLY A 234 -16.19 0.56 10.70
N LEU A 235 -15.82 0.93 9.48
CA LEU A 235 -16.59 0.56 8.29
C LEU A 235 -16.55 -0.96 8.06
N SER A 236 -17.54 -1.46 7.33
CA SER A 236 -17.52 -2.84 6.84
C SER A 236 -16.30 -3.08 5.92
N VAL A 237 -15.90 -4.35 5.75
CA VAL A 237 -14.85 -4.73 4.78
C VAL A 237 -15.23 -4.26 3.38
N TYR A 238 -16.50 -4.45 3.00
CA TYR A 238 -17.04 -4.01 1.71
C TYR A 238 -16.85 -2.50 1.48
N ASP A 239 -17.25 -1.66 2.44
CA ASP A 239 -17.14 -0.20 2.33
C ASP A 239 -15.69 0.27 2.40
N SER A 240 -14.85 -0.41 3.20
CA SER A 240 -13.41 -0.15 3.25
C SER A 240 -12.73 -0.46 1.92
N MET A 241 -13.11 -1.56 1.26
CA MET A 241 -12.61 -1.91 -0.08
C MET A 241 -13.05 -0.87 -1.12
N ARG A 242 -14.31 -0.38 -1.08
CA ARG A 242 -14.81 0.69 -1.96
C ARG A 242 -14.01 1.97 -1.79
N ARG A 243 -13.72 2.36 -0.55
CA ARG A 243 -12.88 3.53 -0.23
C ARG A 243 -11.48 3.38 -0.83
N GLY A 244 -10.82 2.25 -0.60
CA GLY A 244 -9.51 1.95 -1.18
C GLY A 244 -9.52 2.01 -2.71
N THR A 245 -10.53 1.42 -3.34
CA THR A 245 -10.68 1.41 -4.80
C THR A 245 -10.94 2.81 -5.36
N ALA A 246 -11.78 3.61 -4.70
CA ALA A 246 -12.03 4.99 -5.13
C ALA A 246 -10.76 5.83 -5.09
N LEU A 247 -9.99 5.77 -3.99
CA LEU A 247 -8.71 6.46 -3.88
C LEU A 247 -7.69 5.97 -4.91
N ALA A 248 -7.59 4.66 -5.14
CA ALA A 248 -6.71 4.10 -6.17
C ALA A 248 -7.09 4.60 -7.58
N SER A 249 -8.38 4.83 -7.86
CA SER A 249 -8.83 5.40 -9.12
C SER A 249 -8.32 6.83 -9.36
N PHE A 250 -8.20 7.65 -8.31
CA PHE A 250 -7.57 8.96 -8.41
C PHE A 250 -6.05 8.83 -8.63
N CYS A 251 -5.39 7.93 -7.92
CA CYS A 251 -3.95 7.75 -8.05
C CYS A 251 -3.52 7.54 -9.50
N ILE A 252 -4.22 6.70 -10.23
CA ILE A 252 -3.86 6.31 -11.60
C ILE A 252 -4.14 7.37 -12.67
N GLU A 253 -4.81 8.48 -12.32
CA GLU A 253 -5.16 9.58 -13.25
C GLU A 253 -4.03 10.61 -13.42
N ASP A 254 -2.98 10.57 -12.58
CA ASP A 254 -1.81 11.45 -12.71
C ASP A 254 -0.55 10.77 -12.17
N PHE A 255 0.60 11.42 -12.30
CA PHE A 255 1.87 10.90 -11.82
C PHE A 255 2.06 11.11 -10.31
N GLY A 256 2.59 10.07 -9.65
CA GLY A 256 2.88 10.11 -8.22
C GLY A 256 1.65 10.46 -7.39
N VAL A 257 1.82 11.36 -6.41
CA VAL A 257 0.74 11.74 -5.50
C VAL A 257 -0.12 12.91 -5.98
N SER A 258 0.16 13.47 -7.18
CA SER A 258 -0.40 14.75 -7.64
C SER A 258 -1.93 14.79 -7.61
N ARG A 259 -2.60 13.75 -8.07
CA ARG A 259 -4.07 13.70 -8.11
C ARG A 259 -4.67 13.49 -6.72
N LEU A 260 -3.99 12.72 -5.85
CA LEU A 260 -4.41 12.50 -4.46
C LEU A 260 -4.42 13.79 -3.63
N LEU A 261 -3.53 14.74 -3.95
CA LEU A 261 -3.44 16.03 -3.28
C LEU A 261 -4.54 17.02 -3.68
N ASN A 262 -5.33 16.71 -4.70
CA ASN A 262 -6.33 17.58 -5.29
C ASN A 262 -7.70 16.90 -5.42
N ILE A 263 -8.02 15.99 -4.49
CA ILE A 263 -9.34 15.35 -4.41
C ILE A 263 -10.33 16.33 -3.79
N ARG A 264 -11.48 16.51 -4.44
CA ARG A 264 -12.64 17.19 -3.85
C ARG A 264 -13.49 16.17 -3.11
N GLN A 265 -14.00 16.56 -1.95
CA GLN A 265 -14.75 15.64 -1.08
C GLN A 265 -15.98 15.06 -1.79
N GLU A 266 -16.74 15.91 -2.53
CA GLU A 266 -17.93 15.45 -3.26
C GLU A 266 -17.57 14.42 -4.33
N GLU A 267 -16.47 14.63 -5.05
CA GLU A 267 -16.00 13.70 -6.08
C GLU A 267 -15.56 12.35 -5.48
N LEU A 268 -14.93 12.40 -4.29
CA LEU A 268 -14.53 11.19 -3.58
C LEU A 268 -15.75 10.37 -3.13
N GLU A 269 -16.73 11.01 -2.55
CA GLU A 269 -17.99 10.39 -2.13
C GLU A 269 -18.76 9.80 -3.30
N GLU A 270 -18.84 10.52 -4.43
CA GLU A 270 -19.43 10.03 -5.67
C GLU A 270 -18.75 8.74 -6.15
N ARG A 271 -17.40 8.73 -6.19
CA ARG A 271 -16.66 7.53 -6.61
C ARG A 271 -16.87 6.36 -5.66
N ILE A 272 -16.80 6.60 -4.34
CA ILE A 272 -17.07 5.55 -3.34
C ILE A 272 -18.48 4.98 -3.55
N ASN A 273 -19.49 5.83 -3.75
CA ASN A 273 -20.87 5.41 -3.88
C ASN A 273 -21.20 4.70 -5.21
N SER A 274 -20.39 4.91 -6.24
CA SER A 274 -20.60 4.29 -7.56
C SER A 274 -19.99 2.88 -7.66
N ILE A 275 -19.02 2.53 -6.81
CA ILE A 275 -18.36 1.20 -6.81
C ILE A 275 -19.31 0.17 -6.18
N ARG A 276 -19.55 -0.91 -6.90
CA ARG A 276 -20.42 -2.02 -6.50
C ARG A 276 -19.68 -3.33 -6.50
#